data_62673fd1f153cd6ada72415055ba8e3d
#
_entry.id   62673fd1f153cd6ada72415055ba8e3d
#
_cell.length_a   1.000
_cell.length_b   1.000
_cell.length_c   1.000
_cell.angle_alpha   90.00
_cell.angle_beta   90.00
_cell.angle_gamma   90.00
#
_symmetry.space_group_name_H-M   'P 1'
#
loop_
_entity.id
_entity.type
_entity.pdbx_description
1 polymer ?
#
loop_
_entity_poly.entity_id
_entity_poly.type
_entity_poly.pdbx_seq_one_letter_code
_entity_poly.pdbx_strand_id
1 'polypeptide(L)'
;MRMRFKPYARPELLACDFHVHEPLTHAGHWHELYARPEQPLHLELGCGKGGFLSQLAPLHPDINYLGIDITDKVLILAKRKVEAAYAAAQLPPDNVKIASLDIERLSGVFSPADTVQRIYINFCNPWSKNAGSNKHRLTHPRQLLQYRAMMPERPETSPKTDDD
;
A
#
# COMPACT_ATOMS: atom_id res chain seq x y z
N MET A 1 6.83 5.39 17.98
CA MET A 1 8.28 5.13 18.07
C MET A 1 8.97 5.51 16.79
N ARG A 2 10.07 6.23 16.89
CA ARG A 2 10.84 6.59 15.72
C ARG A 2 11.74 5.43 15.32
N MET A 3 11.69 5.05 14.07
CA MET A 3 12.54 3.99 13.56
C MET A 3 13.93 4.53 13.23
N ARG A 4 14.93 3.67 13.45
CA ARG A 4 16.30 4.02 13.14
C ARG A 4 16.51 4.07 11.62
N PHE A 5 17.30 5.02 11.16
CA PHE A 5 17.70 5.11 9.76
C PHE A 5 18.41 3.82 9.33
N LYS A 6 18.05 3.31 8.15
CA LYS A 6 18.62 2.07 7.61
C LYS A 6 19.26 2.37 6.25
N PRO A 7 20.59 2.53 6.20
CA PRO A 7 21.25 2.91 4.94
C PRO A 7 21.11 1.87 3.84
N TYR A 8 20.84 0.60 4.19
CA TYR A 8 20.65 -0.46 3.20
C TYR A 8 19.26 -0.45 2.57
N ALA A 9 18.30 0.27 3.17
CA ALA A 9 16.90 0.16 2.76
C ALA A 9 16.67 0.62 1.32
N ARG A 10 17.16 1.80 0.96
CA ARG A 10 16.88 2.33 -0.37
C ARG A 10 17.53 1.50 -1.49
N PRO A 11 18.83 1.12 -1.40
CA PRO A 11 19.39 0.26 -2.44
C PRO A 11 18.67 -1.08 -2.58
N GLU A 12 18.27 -1.68 -1.46
CA GLU A 12 17.56 -2.96 -1.50
C GLU A 12 16.18 -2.79 -2.14
N LEU A 13 15.45 -1.71 -1.82
CA LEU A 13 14.15 -1.43 -2.42
C LEU A 13 14.29 -1.15 -3.91
N LEU A 14 15.33 -0.41 -4.32
CA LEU A 14 15.55 -0.13 -5.73
C LEU A 14 15.81 -1.40 -6.55
N ALA A 15 16.34 -2.43 -5.92
CA ALA A 15 16.58 -3.71 -6.56
C ALA A 15 15.38 -4.65 -6.51
N CYS A 16 14.33 -4.29 -5.80
CA CYS A 16 13.16 -5.13 -5.58
C CYS A 16 12.20 -5.06 -6.77
N ASP A 17 11.83 -6.21 -7.34
CA ASP A 17 10.98 -6.27 -8.51
C ASP A 17 9.55 -5.79 -8.27
N PHE A 18 9.05 -5.90 -7.03
CA PHE A 18 7.69 -5.48 -6.74
C PHE A 18 7.63 -4.12 -6.03
N HIS A 19 8.74 -3.41 -5.95
CA HIS A 19 8.75 -2.03 -5.45
C HIS A 19 8.55 -1.05 -6.60
N VAL A 20 7.61 -0.12 -6.45
CA VAL A 20 7.34 0.91 -7.46
C VAL A 20 8.11 2.16 -7.10
N HIS A 21 9.09 2.51 -7.93
CA HIS A 21 10.04 3.59 -7.64
C HIS A 21 9.46 4.99 -7.78
N GLU A 22 8.55 5.18 -8.74
CA GLU A 22 8.03 6.50 -9.07
C GLU A 22 6.51 6.46 -9.14
N PRO A 23 5.84 6.34 -7.97
CA PRO A 23 4.38 6.15 -7.98
C PRO A 23 3.60 7.28 -8.65
N LEU A 24 4.17 8.49 -8.70
CA LEU A 24 3.47 9.62 -9.31
C LEU A 24 3.37 9.53 -10.84
N THR A 25 4.12 8.63 -11.46
CA THR A 25 4.14 8.50 -12.92
C THR A 25 3.17 7.46 -13.45
N HIS A 26 2.43 6.79 -12.59
CA HIS A 26 1.59 5.65 -12.99
C HIS A 26 0.09 5.92 -12.93
N ALA A 27 -0.32 7.16 -12.73
CA ALA A 27 -1.75 7.49 -12.66
C ALA A 27 -2.47 7.05 -13.95
N GLY A 28 -3.51 6.25 -13.79
CA GLY A 28 -4.25 5.69 -14.89
C GLY A 28 -3.67 4.42 -15.48
N HIS A 29 -2.50 3.98 -15.00
CA HIS A 29 -1.77 2.84 -15.56
C HIS A 29 -1.32 1.83 -14.51
N TRP A 30 -1.88 1.88 -13.32
CA TRP A 30 -1.45 0.99 -12.24
C TRP A 30 -1.67 -0.48 -12.54
N HIS A 31 -2.78 -0.82 -13.19
CA HIS A 31 -3.06 -2.22 -13.54
C HIS A 31 -1.99 -2.82 -14.44
N GLU A 32 -1.38 -1.99 -15.28
CA GLU A 32 -0.37 -2.45 -16.25
C GLU A 32 0.92 -2.91 -15.59
N LEU A 33 1.14 -2.56 -14.34
CA LEU A 33 2.35 -2.94 -13.61
C LEU A 33 2.32 -4.38 -13.12
N TYR A 34 1.16 -5.02 -13.16
CA TYR A 34 0.99 -6.38 -12.65
C TYR A 34 1.00 -7.41 -13.78
N ALA A 35 1.37 -8.63 -13.41
CA ALA A 35 1.41 -9.74 -14.40
C ALA A 35 0.04 -10.00 -15.01
N ARG A 36 -1.03 -9.76 -14.25
CA ARG A 36 -2.40 -9.94 -14.73
C ARG A 36 -3.18 -8.64 -14.53
N PRO A 37 -3.07 -7.71 -15.50
CA PRO A 37 -3.69 -6.38 -15.36
C PRO A 37 -5.21 -6.39 -15.21
N GLU A 38 -5.87 -7.45 -15.65
CA GLU A 38 -7.33 -7.55 -15.61
C GLU A 38 -7.88 -7.82 -14.20
N GLN A 39 -7.02 -8.19 -13.26
CA GLN A 39 -7.45 -8.51 -11.90
C GLN A 39 -7.82 -7.25 -11.12
N PRO A 40 -8.74 -7.37 -10.16
CA PRO A 40 -9.08 -6.23 -9.31
C PRO A 40 -7.88 -5.76 -8.50
N LEU A 41 -7.82 -4.45 -8.26
CA LEU A 41 -6.73 -3.83 -7.50
C LEU A 41 -7.23 -3.44 -6.12
N HIS A 42 -6.57 -3.98 -5.10
CA HIS A 42 -6.84 -3.66 -3.70
C HIS A 42 -5.65 -2.90 -3.12
N LEU A 43 -5.94 -1.84 -2.39
CA LEU A 43 -4.94 -0.93 -1.86
C LEU A 43 -4.90 -0.99 -0.34
N GLU A 44 -3.71 -1.09 0.24
CA GLU A 44 -3.54 -0.94 1.68
C GLU A 44 -2.79 0.36 1.96
N LEU A 45 -3.43 1.27 2.69
CA LEU A 45 -2.81 2.52 3.12
C LEU A 45 -2.19 2.33 4.50
N GLY A 46 -0.93 2.70 4.63
CA GLY A 46 -0.20 2.47 5.85
C GLY A 46 0.14 1.00 6.04
N CYS A 47 0.77 0.40 5.02
CA CYS A 47 1.05 -1.04 5.07
C CYS A 47 2.08 -1.41 6.15
N GLY A 48 2.81 -0.43 6.66
CA GLY A 48 3.76 -0.63 7.74
C GLY A 48 4.77 -1.71 7.42
N LYS A 49 4.96 -2.62 8.36
CA LYS A 49 5.93 -3.73 8.21
C LYS A 49 5.41 -4.86 7.34
N GLY A 50 4.25 -4.70 6.73
CA GLY A 50 3.73 -5.66 5.78
C GLY A 50 3.01 -6.86 6.36
N GLY A 51 2.62 -6.81 7.64
CA GLY A 51 1.98 -7.96 8.28
C GLY A 51 0.68 -8.37 7.62
N PHE A 52 -0.19 -7.40 7.33
CA PHE A 52 -1.46 -7.68 6.67
C PHE A 52 -1.25 -8.09 5.21
N LEU A 53 -0.45 -7.31 4.48
CA LEU A 53 -0.21 -7.53 3.06
C LEU A 53 0.42 -8.90 2.80
N SER A 54 1.43 -9.27 3.61
CA SER A 54 2.15 -10.53 3.44
C SER A 54 1.28 -11.74 3.72
N GLN A 55 0.26 -11.59 4.58
CA GLN A 55 -0.66 -12.68 4.87
C GLN A 55 -1.74 -12.81 3.82
N LEU A 56 -2.22 -11.68 3.31
CA LEU A 56 -3.39 -11.67 2.44
C LEU A 56 -3.04 -11.93 0.98
N ALA A 57 -2.00 -11.30 0.46
CA ALA A 57 -1.72 -11.35 -0.97
C ALA A 57 -1.40 -12.75 -1.50
N PRO A 58 -0.60 -13.59 -0.82
CA PRO A 58 -0.36 -14.94 -1.33
C PRO A 58 -1.59 -15.84 -1.31
N LEU A 59 -2.56 -15.54 -0.45
CA LEU A 59 -3.80 -16.32 -0.35
C LEU A 59 -4.77 -16.00 -1.48
N HIS A 60 -4.60 -14.84 -2.13
CA HIS A 60 -5.52 -14.38 -3.17
C HIS A 60 -4.75 -13.99 -4.43
N PRO A 61 -4.19 -14.97 -5.14
CA PRO A 61 -3.41 -14.68 -6.35
C PRO A 61 -4.25 -14.08 -7.48
N ASP A 62 -5.57 -14.13 -7.36
CA ASP A 62 -6.50 -13.55 -8.33
C ASP A 62 -6.81 -12.07 -8.07
N ILE A 63 -6.17 -11.47 -7.07
CA ILE A 63 -6.33 -10.06 -6.73
C ILE A 63 -4.96 -9.40 -6.73
N ASN A 64 -4.86 -8.21 -7.31
CA ASN A 64 -3.64 -7.42 -7.28
C ASN A 64 -3.64 -6.52 -6.07
N TYR A 65 -2.53 -6.49 -5.35
CA TYR A 65 -2.41 -5.72 -4.11
C TYR A 65 -1.34 -4.65 -4.23
N LEU A 66 -1.59 -3.49 -3.66
CA LEU A 66 -0.60 -2.41 -3.54
C LEU A 66 -0.58 -1.92 -2.09
N GLY A 67 0.58 -2.01 -1.45
CA GLY A 67 0.78 -1.48 -0.11
C GLY A 67 1.56 -0.17 -0.17
N ILE A 68 1.09 0.82 0.54
CA ILE A 68 1.72 2.15 0.57
C ILE A 68 2.07 2.52 1.99
N ASP A 69 3.28 3.04 2.17
CA ASP A 69 3.69 3.67 3.42
C ASP A 69 4.59 4.85 3.09
N ILE A 70 4.87 5.68 4.10
CA ILE A 70 5.51 6.96 3.86
C ILE A 70 7.04 6.87 3.78
N THR A 71 7.67 5.86 4.38
CA THR A 71 9.13 5.81 4.46
C THR A 71 9.72 4.49 3.99
N ASP A 72 10.94 4.58 3.44
CA ASP A 72 11.71 3.40 3.07
C ASP A 72 12.10 2.55 4.29
N LYS A 73 12.26 3.18 5.45
CA LYS A 73 12.62 2.47 6.68
C LYS A 73 11.62 1.40 7.04
N VAL A 74 10.35 1.66 6.77
CA VAL A 74 9.27 0.73 7.06
C VAL A 74 9.08 -0.23 5.90
N LEU A 75 9.13 0.27 4.67
CA LEU A 75 8.90 -0.54 3.49
C LEU A 75 9.92 -1.65 3.31
N ILE A 76 11.17 -1.45 3.76
CA ILE A 76 12.16 -2.51 3.66
C ILE A 76 11.74 -3.73 4.49
N LEU A 77 11.08 -3.51 5.61
CA LEU A 77 10.58 -4.60 6.43
C LEU A 77 9.40 -5.29 5.77
N ALA A 78 8.52 -4.49 5.14
CA ALA A 78 7.41 -5.04 4.38
C ALA A 78 7.89 -5.88 3.20
N LYS A 79 8.89 -5.39 2.48
CA LYS A 79 9.49 -6.11 1.36
C LYS A 79 9.97 -7.49 1.80
N ARG A 80 10.72 -7.56 2.90
CA ARG A 80 11.28 -8.82 3.39
C ARG A 80 10.20 -9.76 3.87
N LYS A 81 9.17 -9.24 4.52
CA LYS A 81 8.07 -10.07 5.01
C LYS A 81 7.26 -10.64 3.85
N VAL A 82 7.00 -9.83 2.83
CA VAL A 82 6.31 -10.29 1.62
C VAL A 82 7.12 -11.37 0.91
N GLU A 83 8.41 -11.13 0.72
CA GLU A 83 9.28 -12.13 0.09
C GLU A 83 9.23 -13.47 0.82
N ALA A 84 9.34 -13.43 2.14
CA ALA A 84 9.31 -14.63 2.95
C ALA A 84 7.97 -15.37 2.82
N ALA A 85 6.86 -14.63 2.79
CA ALA A 85 5.54 -15.22 2.68
C ALA A 85 5.34 -15.90 1.32
N TYR A 86 5.78 -15.26 0.25
CA TYR A 86 5.66 -15.86 -1.08
C TYR A 86 6.60 -17.06 -1.24
N ALA A 87 7.78 -16.99 -0.66
CA ALA A 87 8.69 -18.13 -0.68
C ALA A 87 8.08 -19.32 0.05
N ALA A 88 7.47 -19.08 1.20
CA ALA A 88 6.82 -20.14 1.97
C ALA A 88 5.63 -20.74 1.21
N ALA A 89 4.91 -19.92 0.45
CA ALA A 89 3.78 -20.36 -0.36
C ALA A 89 4.21 -20.97 -1.69
N GLN A 90 5.49 -20.88 -2.04
CA GLN A 90 6.04 -21.36 -3.31
C GLN A 90 5.36 -20.70 -4.51
N LEU A 91 5.13 -19.37 -4.40
CA LEU A 91 4.49 -18.58 -5.45
C LEU A 91 5.38 -17.38 -5.80
N PRO A 92 5.33 -16.91 -7.05
CA PRO A 92 6.01 -15.66 -7.39
C PRO A 92 5.21 -14.46 -6.88
N PRO A 93 5.87 -13.39 -6.43
CA PRO A 93 5.17 -12.19 -5.93
C PRO A 93 4.73 -11.29 -7.09
N ASP A 94 3.91 -11.82 -7.99
CA ASP A 94 3.49 -11.12 -9.19
C ASP A 94 2.14 -10.41 -9.06
N ASN A 95 1.46 -10.58 -7.93
CA ASN A 95 0.20 -9.87 -7.65
C ASN A 95 0.33 -8.88 -6.49
N VAL A 96 1.53 -8.46 -6.15
CA VAL A 96 1.77 -7.55 -5.04
C VAL A 96 2.81 -6.50 -5.45
N LYS A 97 2.58 -5.26 -5.01
CA LYS A 97 3.51 -4.15 -5.18
C LYS A 97 3.54 -3.35 -3.89
N ILE A 98 4.65 -2.68 -3.65
CA ILE A 98 4.78 -1.74 -2.54
C ILE A 98 5.35 -0.43 -3.06
N ALA A 99 4.96 0.68 -2.45
CA ALA A 99 5.43 2.00 -2.86
C ALA A 99 5.54 2.93 -1.66
N SER A 100 6.53 3.82 -1.70
CA SER A 100 6.70 4.86 -0.71
C SER A 100 5.97 6.12 -1.20
N LEU A 101 5.03 6.60 -0.42
CA LEU A 101 4.25 7.76 -0.80
C LEU A 101 3.57 8.39 0.39
N ASP A 102 3.54 9.73 0.42
CA ASP A 102 2.72 10.45 1.36
C ASP A 102 1.26 10.34 0.95
N ILE A 103 0.43 9.82 1.86
CA ILE A 103 -0.99 9.58 1.59
C ILE A 103 -1.72 10.86 1.17
N GLU A 104 -1.27 12.03 1.61
CA GLU A 104 -1.87 13.29 1.21
C GLU A 104 -1.72 13.57 -0.28
N ARG A 105 -0.86 12.85 -0.98
CA ARG A 105 -0.61 13.03 -2.41
C ARG A 105 -1.31 11.99 -3.28
N LEU A 106 -2.22 11.22 -2.71
CA LEU A 106 -2.89 10.14 -3.44
C LEU A 106 -3.63 10.62 -4.69
N SER A 107 -4.18 11.84 -4.64
CA SER A 107 -4.91 12.36 -5.81
C SER A 107 -4.05 12.52 -7.04
N GLY A 108 -2.73 12.66 -6.85
CA GLY A 108 -1.79 12.74 -7.97
C GLY A 108 -1.25 11.39 -8.40
N VAL A 109 -1.54 10.34 -7.65
CA VAL A 109 -0.98 9.00 -7.87
C VAL A 109 -1.95 8.09 -8.59
N PHE A 110 -3.24 8.26 -8.33
CA PHE A 110 -4.30 7.45 -8.96
C PHE A 110 -5.25 8.34 -9.73
N SER A 111 -5.82 7.78 -10.78
CA SER A 111 -6.93 8.40 -11.51
C SER A 111 -8.13 7.45 -11.46
N PRO A 112 -9.33 7.93 -11.82
CA PRO A 112 -10.50 7.04 -11.88
C PRO A 112 -10.30 5.83 -12.79
N ALA A 113 -9.42 5.95 -13.80
CA ALA A 113 -9.12 4.84 -14.69
C ALA A 113 -8.42 3.67 -13.99
N ASP A 114 -7.80 3.91 -12.84
CA ASP A 114 -7.13 2.85 -12.07
C ASP A 114 -8.12 1.93 -11.37
N THR A 115 -9.36 2.37 -11.17
CA THR A 115 -10.44 1.56 -10.63
C THR A 115 -10.02 0.72 -9.41
N VAL A 116 -9.55 1.41 -8.36
CA VAL A 116 -9.21 0.75 -7.10
C VAL A 116 -10.51 0.21 -6.50
N GLN A 117 -10.57 -1.10 -6.30
CA GLN A 117 -11.81 -1.77 -5.94
C GLN A 117 -12.06 -1.82 -4.44
N ARG A 118 -10.98 -1.87 -3.65
CA ARG A 118 -11.08 -1.91 -2.20
C ARG A 118 -9.88 -1.21 -1.58
N ILE A 119 -10.11 -0.49 -0.49
CA ILE A 119 -9.06 0.17 0.26
C ILE A 119 -9.10 -0.33 1.69
N TYR A 120 -7.97 -0.83 2.17
CA TYR A 120 -7.76 -1.21 3.55
C TYR A 120 -6.96 -0.12 4.24
N ILE A 121 -7.45 0.34 5.38
CA ILE A 121 -6.80 1.41 6.13
C ILE A 121 -6.29 0.84 7.44
N ASN A 122 -5.01 1.03 7.70
CA ASN A 122 -4.38 0.54 8.92
C ASN A 122 -4.51 1.58 10.02
N PHE A 123 -5.22 1.24 11.08
CA PHE A 123 -5.45 2.15 12.21
C PHE A 123 -4.49 1.94 13.38
N CYS A 124 -3.45 1.17 13.22
CA CYS A 124 -2.55 0.89 14.33
C CYS A 124 -1.72 2.09 14.78
N ASN A 125 -1.80 3.19 14.07
CA ASN A 125 -1.00 4.38 14.37
C ASN A 125 -1.67 5.24 15.44
N PRO A 126 -0.99 5.55 16.54
CA PRO A 126 -1.56 6.33 17.62
C PRO A 126 -1.55 7.86 17.40
N TRP A 127 -1.47 8.31 16.18
CA TRP A 127 -1.46 9.75 15.87
C TRP A 127 -2.65 10.49 16.45
N SER A 128 -3.72 9.77 16.75
CA SER A 128 -4.93 10.32 17.31
C SER A 128 -4.69 11.08 18.61
N LYS A 129 -3.61 10.83 19.31
CA LYS A 129 -3.29 11.48 20.57
C LYS A 129 -2.79 12.91 20.40
N ASN A 130 -2.45 13.30 19.19
CA ASN A 130 -1.89 14.62 18.92
C ASN A 130 -2.80 15.38 17.97
N ALA A 131 -3.41 16.45 18.45
CA ALA A 131 -4.33 17.27 17.67
C ALA A 131 -3.65 17.85 16.41
N GLY A 132 -2.37 18.18 16.50
CA GLY A 132 -1.63 18.72 15.39
C GLY A 132 -1.45 17.74 14.23
N SER A 133 -1.70 16.46 14.46
CA SER A 133 -1.55 15.43 13.47
C SER A 133 -2.85 15.04 12.77
N ASN A 134 -3.96 15.70 13.10
CA ASN A 134 -5.26 15.31 12.54
C ASN A 134 -5.28 15.28 11.02
N LYS A 135 -4.64 16.23 10.37
CA LYS A 135 -4.66 16.29 8.91
C LYS A 135 -3.87 15.17 8.24
N HIS A 136 -3.03 14.47 9.02
CA HIS A 136 -2.22 13.35 8.51
C HIS A 136 -2.85 12.00 8.81
N ARG A 137 -3.99 11.96 9.46
CA ARG A 137 -4.68 10.70 9.73
C ARG A 137 -5.23 10.11 8.44
N LEU A 138 -5.20 8.79 8.35
CA LEU A 138 -5.75 8.09 7.20
C LEU A 138 -7.23 8.32 7.00
N THR A 139 -7.96 8.64 8.07
CA THR A 139 -9.41 8.88 8.01
C THR A 139 -9.78 10.36 8.05
N HIS A 140 -8.80 11.26 7.90
CA HIS A 140 -9.10 12.68 7.81
C HIS A 140 -10.05 12.93 6.62
N PRO A 141 -11.03 13.85 6.73
CA PRO A 141 -12.00 14.07 5.64
C PRO A 141 -11.37 14.32 4.28
N ARG A 142 -10.25 15.06 4.23
CA ARG A 142 -9.55 15.31 2.97
C ARG A 142 -9.07 14.00 2.35
N GLN A 143 -8.56 13.09 3.16
CA GLN A 143 -8.08 11.80 2.67
C GLN A 143 -9.24 10.92 2.21
N LEU A 144 -10.35 10.94 2.91
CA LEU A 144 -11.53 10.18 2.53
C LEU A 144 -12.05 10.63 1.16
N LEU A 145 -11.99 11.93 0.87
CA LEU A 145 -12.36 12.43 -0.45
C LEU A 145 -11.44 11.92 -1.54
N GLN A 146 -10.15 11.82 -1.26
CA GLN A 146 -9.20 11.27 -2.21
C GLN A 146 -9.49 9.79 -2.48
N TYR A 147 -9.79 9.01 -1.44
CA TYR A 147 -10.11 7.59 -1.59
C TYR A 147 -11.34 7.42 -2.48
N ARG A 148 -12.36 8.23 -2.22
CA ARG A 148 -13.59 8.16 -2.99
C ARG A 148 -13.37 8.44 -4.47
N ALA A 149 -12.48 9.38 -4.78
CA ALA A 149 -12.17 9.72 -6.16
C ALA A 149 -11.49 8.59 -6.93
N MET A 150 -10.82 7.68 -6.21
CA MET A 150 -10.11 6.56 -6.82
C MET A 150 -10.98 5.33 -7.03
N MET A 151 -12.11 5.24 -6.35
CA MET A 151 -12.92 4.02 -6.30
C MET A 151 -14.00 4.03 -7.35
N PRO A 152 -14.51 2.84 -7.74
CA PRO A 152 -15.64 2.77 -8.64
C PRO A 152 -16.93 3.28 -7.96
N GLU A 153 -18.03 3.30 -8.70
CA GLU A 153 -19.28 3.89 -8.27
C GLU A 153 -19.75 3.44 -6.87
N ARG A 154 -19.46 2.21 -6.50
CA ARG A 154 -19.79 1.71 -5.16
C ARG A 154 -18.52 1.45 -4.40
N PRO A 155 -17.90 2.51 -3.84
CA PRO A 155 -16.64 2.36 -3.13
C PRO A 155 -16.80 1.52 -1.87
N GLU A 156 -15.74 0.78 -1.53
CA GLU A 156 -15.70 -0.06 -0.36
C GLU A 156 -14.42 0.23 0.39
N THR A 157 -14.52 0.58 1.67
CA THR A 157 -13.37 0.77 2.54
C THR A 157 -13.49 -0.13 3.75
N SER A 158 -12.41 -0.78 4.12
CA SER A 158 -12.36 -1.66 5.28
C SER A 158 -11.24 -1.23 6.20
N PRO A 159 -11.56 -0.72 7.39
CA PRO A 159 -10.52 -0.39 8.36
C PRO A 159 -9.88 -1.66 8.89
N LYS A 160 -8.58 -1.57 9.14
CA LYS A 160 -7.80 -2.64 9.71
C LYS A 160 -7.44 -2.28 11.14
N THR A 161 -7.63 -3.22 12.06
CA THR A 161 -7.31 -2.99 13.46
C THR A 161 -6.12 -3.84 13.90
N ASP A 162 -5.57 -3.52 15.06
CA ASP A 162 -4.38 -4.20 15.56
C ASP A 162 -4.63 -5.64 15.99
N ASP A 163 -5.85 -5.95 16.36
CA ASP A 163 -6.18 -7.30 16.81
C ASP A 163 -6.63 -8.22 15.68
N ASP A 164 -6.55 -7.77 14.49
CA ASP A 164 -6.81 -8.62 13.32
C ASP A 164 -5.58 -9.49 12.95
#